data_25bdc3528197522f7a1f261629f379a1
#
_entry.id   25bdc3528197522f7a1f261629f379a1
#
_cell.length_a   1.000
_cell.length_b   1.000
_cell.length_c   1.000
_cell.angle_alpha   90.00
_cell.angle_beta   90.00
_cell.angle_gamma   90.00
#
_symmetry.space_group_name_H-M   'P 1'
#
loop_
_entity.id
_entity.type
_entity.pdbx_description
1 polymer ?
#
loop_
_entity_poly.entity_id
_entity_poly.type
_entity_poly.pdbx_seq_one_letter_code
_entity_poly.pdbx_strand_id
1 'polypeptide(L)'
;MWTFTFSPIFANGTKTTICIKEIKNRELIGGTSEIEVEVGDFDKANEVLEGLGYNHRNYQENVRRSFELNGVSIDIDSWPMIPDYVEIEGSSESEVLDTVKLLGIEKDRITTLDVESIYKDIYGIDLLAIKELKFDEALLESNGTL
;
A
#
# COMPACT_ATOMS: atom_id res chain seq x y z
N MET A 1 2.05 16.21 -7.32
CA MET A 1 2.05 15.22 -8.43
C MET A 1 0.86 14.31 -8.22
N TRP A 2 0.00 14.15 -9.20
CA TRP A 2 -1.16 13.25 -9.13
C TRP A 2 -0.74 11.85 -9.56
N THR A 3 -1.05 10.86 -8.76
CA THR A 3 -0.83 9.45 -9.08
C THR A 3 -2.17 8.75 -9.08
N PHE A 4 -2.48 8.03 -10.14
CA PHE A 4 -3.64 7.15 -10.20
C PHE A 4 -3.23 5.76 -9.77
N THR A 5 -3.89 5.24 -8.78
CA THR A 5 -3.67 3.88 -8.29
C THR A 5 -4.99 3.11 -8.35
N PHE A 6 -4.96 1.92 -8.90
CA PHE A 6 -6.05 0.96 -8.77
C PHE A 6 -5.72 0.03 -7.62
N SER A 7 -6.60 -0.07 -6.66
CA SER A 7 -6.49 -1.05 -5.60
C SER A 7 -7.69 -1.97 -5.63
N PRO A 8 -7.57 -3.21 -6.14
CA PRO A 8 -8.54 -4.24 -5.83
C PRO A 8 -8.39 -4.58 -4.34
N ILE A 9 -9.40 -4.28 -3.52
CA ILE A 9 -9.41 -4.68 -2.12
C ILE A 9 -10.11 -6.03 -2.02
N PHE A 10 -9.37 -7.07 -1.63
CA PHE A 10 -9.91 -8.38 -1.30
C PHE A 10 -10.21 -8.45 0.20
N ALA A 11 -11.46 -8.17 0.59
CA ALA A 11 -11.97 -8.51 1.91
C ALA A 11 -13.37 -9.07 1.76
N ASN A 12 -13.55 -10.38 1.88
CA ASN A 12 -14.85 -11.09 1.87
C ASN A 12 -15.79 -10.76 0.70
N GLY A 13 -15.24 -10.35 -0.44
CA GLY A 13 -15.92 -9.91 -1.64
C GLY A 13 -14.99 -8.99 -2.42
N THR A 14 -14.91 -9.17 -3.72
CA THR A 14 -14.04 -8.38 -4.58
C THR A 14 -14.57 -6.96 -4.66
N LYS A 15 -13.90 -6.01 -4.04
CA LYS A 15 -14.16 -4.58 -4.17
C LYS A 15 -13.06 -3.97 -5.04
N THR A 16 -13.44 -3.29 -6.10
CA THR A 16 -12.50 -2.55 -6.94
C THR A 16 -12.70 -1.07 -6.71
N THR A 17 -11.61 -0.35 -6.44
CA THR A 17 -11.61 1.10 -6.29
C THR A 17 -10.66 1.75 -7.26
N ILE A 18 -11.03 2.95 -7.74
CA ILE A 18 -10.11 3.88 -8.39
C ILE A 18 -9.71 4.90 -7.35
N CYS A 19 -8.42 5.03 -7.07
CA CYS A 19 -7.89 6.03 -6.16
C CYS A 19 -7.01 7.02 -6.91
N ILE A 20 -7.20 8.31 -6.63
CA ILE A 20 -6.29 9.38 -7.06
C ILE A 20 -5.57 9.88 -5.81
N LYS A 21 -4.25 9.72 -5.80
CA LYS A 21 -3.40 10.15 -4.69
C LYS A 21 -2.63 11.40 -5.10
N GLU A 22 -2.77 12.49 -4.34
CA GLU A 22 -1.97 13.71 -4.48
C GLU A 22 -0.99 13.82 -3.30
N ILE A 23 0.30 13.75 -3.60
CA ILE A 23 1.35 13.95 -2.61
C ILE A 23 1.74 15.43 -2.62
N LYS A 24 1.36 16.17 -1.56
CA LYS A 24 1.69 17.60 -1.38
C LYS A 24 3.03 17.78 -0.69
N ASN A 25 3.31 16.96 0.31
CA ASN A 25 4.59 16.95 1.01
C ASN A 25 4.87 15.55 1.56
N ARG A 26 5.99 14.95 1.15
CA ARG A 26 6.41 13.61 1.58
C ARG A 26 6.97 13.55 3.01
N GLU A 27 7.34 14.70 3.57
CA GLU A 27 7.98 14.78 4.89
C GLU A 27 6.97 15.01 6.03
N LEU A 28 5.71 15.28 5.71
CA LEU A 28 4.69 15.59 6.69
C LEU A 28 3.67 14.44 6.82
N ILE A 29 3.36 14.08 8.06
CA ILE A 29 2.18 13.26 8.37
C ILE A 29 0.94 14.01 7.88
N GLY A 30 0.11 13.35 7.05
CA GLY A 30 -1.05 13.99 6.41
C GLY A 30 -0.71 14.81 5.16
N GLY A 31 0.52 14.72 4.64
CA GLY A 31 0.95 15.40 3.40
C GLY A 31 0.37 14.82 2.11
N THR A 32 -0.49 13.81 2.20
CA THR A 32 -1.15 13.15 1.07
C THR A 32 -2.66 13.37 1.16
N SER A 33 -3.30 13.64 0.02
CA SER A 33 -4.76 13.61 -0.11
C SER A 33 -5.18 12.56 -1.13
N GLU A 34 -6.26 11.85 -0.84
CA GLU A 34 -6.78 10.77 -1.68
C GLU A 34 -8.24 11.03 -2.05
N ILE A 35 -8.58 10.69 -3.29
CA ILE A 35 -9.96 10.63 -3.77
C ILE A 35 -10.18 9.21 -4.24
N GLU A 36 -11.11 8.51 -3.60
CA GLU A 36 -11.41 7.12 -3.90
C GLU A 36 -12.87 6.96 -4.34
N VAL A 37 -13.09 6.11 -5.34
CA VAL A 37 -14.41 5.73 -5.81
C VAL A 37 -14.46 4.23 -6.07
N GLU A 38 -15.52 3.58 -5.60
CA GLU A 38 -15.79 2.18 -5.88
C GLU A 38 -16.32 1.99 -7.29
N VAL A 39 -15.78 0.99 -8.01
CA VAL A 39 -16.24 0.59 -9.35
C VAL A 39 -16.56 -0.90 -9.37
N GLY A 40 -17.50 -1.27 -10.23
CA GLY A 40 -18.00 -2.66 -10.26
C GLY A 40 -17.15 -3.64 -11.06
N ASP A 41 -16.15 -3.17 -11.82
CA ASP A 41 -15.37 -4.01 -12.74
C ASP A 41 -14.00 -3.39 -12.97
N PHE A 42 -12.95 -4.10 -12.60
CA PHE A 42 -11.56 -3.66 -12.70
C PHE A 42 -11.14 -3.46 -14.17
N ASP A 43 -11.41 -4.45 -15.01
CA ASP A 43 -10.94 -4.42 -16.41
C ASP A 43 -11.59 -3.30 -17.19
N LYS A 44 -12.92 -3.11 -17.03
CA LYS A 44 -13.65 -2.01 -17.67
C LYS A 44 -13.23 -0.64 -17.15
N ALA A 45 -12.92 -0.52 -15.86
CA ALA A 45 -12.40 0.71 -15.30
C ALA A 45 -11.03 1.06 -15.90
N ASN A 46 -10.15 0.06 -16.06
CA ASN A 46 -8.86 0.22 -16.72
C ASN A 46 -9.04 0.62 -18.21
N GLU A 47 -9.93 -0.06 -18.95
CA GLU A 47 -10.25 0.29 -20.36
C GLU A 47 -10.72 1.76 -20.49
N VAL A 48 -11.53 2.25 -19.55
CA VAL A 48 -11.98 3.65 -19.53
C VAL A 48 -10.79 4.60 -19.35
N LEU A 49 -9.87 4.31 -18.42
CA LEU A 49 -8.68 5.15 -18.24
C LEU A 49 -7.76 5.10 -19.44
N GLU A 50 -7.57 3.94 -20.07
CA GLU A 50 -6.80 3.82 -21.30
C GLU A 50 -7.44 4.63 -22.44
N GLY A 51 -8.78 4.59 -22.57
CA GLY A 51 -9.54 5.42 -23.52
C GLY A 51 -9.39 6.92 -23.28
N LEU A 52 -9.12 7.33 -22.04
CA LEU A 52 -8.79 8.71 -21.66
C LEU A 52 -7.30 9.05 -21.86
N GLY A 53 -6.48 8.11 -22.31
CA GLY A 53 -5.05 8.29 -22.55
C GLY A 53 -4.13 7.95 -21.37
N TYR A 54 -4.66 7.35 -20.30
CA TYR A 54 -3.89 6.91 -19.15
C TYR A 54 -3.60 5.42 -19.25
N ASN A 55 -2.41 5.04 -19.70
CA ASN A 55 -1.99 3.64 -19.71
C ASN A 55 -1.43 3.23 -18.34
N HIS A 56 -1.72 2.00 -17.92
CA HIS A 56 -1.11 1.44 -16.71
C HIS A 56 0.42 1.38 -16.86
N ARG A 57 1.14 1.64 -15.77
CA ARG A 57 2.60 1.58 -15.74
C ARG A 57 3.09 0.19 -15.39
N ASN A 58 2.47 -0.41 -14.39
CA ASN A 58 2.78 -1.73 -13.86
C ASN A 58 1.55 -2.31 -13.17
N TYR A 59 1.58 -3.62 -12.97
CA TYR A 59 0.65 -4.37 -12.15
C TYR A 59 1.38 -4.79 -10.86
N GLN A 60 0.75 -4.59 -9.71
CA GLN A 60 1.34 -4.90 -8.40
C GLN A 60 0.32 -5.60 -7.53
N GLU A 61 0.76 -6.66 -6.85
CA GLU A 61 -0.01 -7.34 -5.82
C GLU A 61 0.56 -7.02 -4.45
N ASN A 62 -0.33 -6.88 -3.48
CA ASN A 62 0.02 -6.84 -2.07
C ASN A 62 -1.10 -7.48 -1.23
N VAL A 63 -0.76 -7.93 -0.04
CA VAL A 63 -1.72 -8.41 0.95
C VAL A 63 -1.63 -7.51 2.16
N ARG A 64 -2.78 -6.97 2.61
CA ARG A 64 -2.89 -6.14 3.80
C ARG A 64 -3.79 -6.80 4.83
N ARG A 65 -3.34 -6.83 6.07
CA ARG A 65 -4.12 -7.22 7.24
C ARG A 65 -4.23 -6.04 8.19
N SER A 66 -5.44 -5.50 8.33
CA SER A 66 -5.71 -4.26 9.06
C SER A 66 -6.21 -4.55 10.47
N PHE A 67 -5.71 -3.79 11.42
CA PHE A 67 -6.08 -3.79 12.83
C PHE A 67 -6.29 -2.34 13.28
N GLU A 68 -6.96 -2.17 14.41
CA GLU A 68 -7.12 -0.87 15.06
C GLU A 68 -6.75 -0.97 16.54
N LEU A 69 -5.97 -0.03 17.02
CA LEU A 69 -5.63 0.10 18.43
C LEU A 69 -5.80 1.54 18.89
N ASN A 70 -6.77 1.79 19.78
CA ASN A 70 -7.04 3.12 20.33
C ASN A 70 -7.30 4.21 19.28
N GLY A 71 -7.92 3.86 18.15
CA GLY A 71 -8.19 4.79 17.04
C GLY A 71 -7.02 4.99 16.07
N VAL A 72 -5.91 4.27 16.27
CA VAL A 72 -4.76 4.22 15.36
C VAL A 72 -4.87 2.99 14.48
N SER A 73 -4.74 3.14 13.16
CA SER A 73 -4.71 2.03 12.20
C SER A 73 -3.33 1.36 12.23
N ILE A 74 -3.33 0.04 12.20
CA ILE A 74 -2.14 -0.80 12.16
C ILE A 74 -2.32 -1.80 11.04
N ASP A 75 -1.58 -1.64 9.97
CA ASP A 75 -1.64 -2.51 8.81
C ASP A 75 -0.37 -3.35 8.70
N ILE A 76 -0.52 -4.66 8.56
CA ILE A 76 0.58 -5.56 8.22
C ILE A 76 0.53 -5.76 6.72
N ASP A 77 1.54 -5.24 6.03
CA ASP A 77 1.67 -5.27 4.59
C ASP A 77 2.68 -6.32 4.16
N SER A 78 2.23 -7.22 3.31
CA SER A 78 3.05 -8.20 2.61
C SER A 78 3.16 -7.80 1.14
N TRP A 79 4.38 -7.66 0.65
CA TRP A 79 4.68 -7.32 -0.74
C TRP A 79 5.65 -8.34 -1.33
N PRO A 80 5.56 -8.66 -2.63
CA PRO A 80 6.53 -9.54 -3.26
C PRO A 80 7.97 -9.04 -3.11
N MET A 81 8.93 -9.94 -2.99
CA MET A 81 10.38 -9.69 -2.96
C MET A 81 10.93 -8.97 -1.71
N ILE A 82 10.10 -8.50 -0.78
CA ILE A 82 10.53 -7.87 0.47
C ILE A 82 9.82 -8.52 1.66
N PRO A 83 10.39 -8.46 2.87
CA PRO A 83 9.70 -8.90 4.09
C PRO A 83 8.45 -8.09 4.40
N ASP A 84 7.51 -8.69 5.12
CA ASP A 84 6.36 -7.99 5.67
C ASP A 84 6.81 -6.81 6.53
N TYR A 85 6.06 -5.73 6.48
CA TYR A 85 6.28 -4.57 7.35
C TYR A 85 4.96 -4.08 7.95
N VAL A 86 5.06 -3.23 8.96
CA VAL A 86 3.91 -2.65 9.65
C VAL A 86 3.79 -1.17 9.28
N GLU A 87 2.64 -0.76 8.77
CA GLU A 87 2.25 0.63 8.58
C GLU A 87 1.38 1.06 9.76
N ILE A 88 1.66 2.22 10.35
CA ILE A 88 0.91 2.76 11.50
C ILE A 88 0.44 4.16 11.13
N GLU A 89 -0.87 4.35 11.09
CA GLU A 89 -1.50 5.62 10.74
C GLU A 89 -2.40 6.12 11.88
N GLY A 90 -2.18 7.36 12.29
CA GLY A 90 -2.96 8.03 13.35
C GLY A 90 -3.26 9.48 13.01
N SER A 91 -4.11 10.11 13.80
CA SER A 91 -4.49 11.51 13.60
C SER A 91 -3.38 12.50 14.01
N SER A 92 -2.37 12.04 14.73
CA SER A 92 -1.21 12.82 15.15
C SER A 92 0.05 11.99 15.28
N GLU A 93 1.21 12.62 15.14
CA GLU A 93 2.52 11.99 15.37
C GLU A 93 2.64 11.37 16.78
N SER A 94 2.07 12.03 17.79
CA SER A 94 2.09 11.51 19.17
C SER A 94 1.38 10.17 19.29
N GLU A 95 0.19 10.02 18.69
CA GLU A 95 -0.56 8.77 18.69
C GLU A 95 0.19 7.63 17.99
N VAL A 96 0.80 7.94 16.84
CA VAL A 96 1.64 6.98 16.11
C VAL A 96 2.82 6.52 16.97
N LEU A 97 3.58 7.45 17.56
CA LEU A 97 4.74 7.13 18.39
C LEU A 97 4.39 6.38 19.69
N ASP A 98 3.25 6.68 20.30
CA ASP A 98 2.78 5.96 21.48
C ASP A 98 2.34 4.54 21.10
N THR A 99 1.69 4.35 19.96
CA THR A 99 1.37 3.02 19.41
C THR A 99 2.62 2.20 19.12
N VAL A 100 3.62 2.80 18.48
CA VAL A 100 4.94 2.17 18.24
C VAL A 100 5.56 1.64 19.54
N LYS A 101 5.52 2.44 20.62
CA LYS A 101 6.02 2.01 21.94
C LYS A 101 5.19 0.85 22.53
N LEU A 102 3.86 0.91 22.40
CA LEU A 102 2.97 -0.16 22.88
C LEU A 102 3.25 -1.49 22.16
N LEU A 103 3.58 -1.43 20.86
CA LEU A 103 3.95 -2.59 20.06
C LEU A 103 5.39 -3.08 20.32
N GLY A 104 6.17 -2.34 21.10
CA GLY A 104 7.56 -2.70 21.39
C GLY A 104 8.52 -2.55 20.20
N ILE A 105 8.16 -1.71 19.23
CA ILE A 105 8.99 -1.48 18.04
C ILE A 105 10.13 -0.51 18.40
N GLU A 106 11.36 -0.90 18.08
CA GLU A 106 12.56 -0.08 18.32
C GLU A 106 12.60 1.12 17.35
N LYS A 107 13.05 2.27 17.84
CA LYS A 107 13.02 3.54 17.06
C LYS A 107 13.88 3.52 15.79
N ASP A 108 14.95 2.75 15.77
CA ASP A 108 15.84 2.58 14.62
C ASP A 108 15.21 1.74 13.49
N ARG A 109 14.08 1.11 13.76
CA ARG A 109 13.28 0.35 12.79
C ARG A 109 12.12 1.14 12.18
N ILE A 110 11.99 2.42 12.53
CA ILE A 110 10.92 3.28 12.03
C ILE A 110 11.41 4.06 10.80
N THR A 111 10.57 4.11 9.79
CA THR A 111 10.78 4.95 8.62
C THR A 111 9.49 5.63 8.21
N THR A 112 9.59 6.77 7.52
CA THR A 112 8.46 7.47 6.88
C THR A 112 8.51 7.32 5.36
N LEU A 113 9.32 6.38 4.86
CA LEU A 113 9.45 6.10 3.44
C LEU A 113 8.16 5.52 2.88
N ASP A 114 7.82 5.91 1.67
CA ASP A 114 6.80 5.24 0.87
C ASP A 114 7.32 3.88 0.34
N VAL A 115 6.41 3.03 -0.14
CA VAL A 115 6.75 1.68 -0.60
C VAL A 115 7.78 1.68 -1.75
N GLU A 116 7.72 2.65 -2.67
CA GLU A 116 8.70 2.79 -3.76
C GLU A 116 10.10 3.05 -3.20
N SER A 117 10.20 3.96 -2.22
CA SER A 117 11.45 4.28 -1.53
C SER A 117 11.95 3.10 -0.68
N ILE A 118 11.07 2.34 -0.04
CA ILE A 118 11.44 1.11 0.70
C ILE A 118 12.13 0.13 -0.26
N TYR A 119 11.50 -0.17 -1.40
CA TYR A 119 12.11 -1.07 -2.39
C TYR A 119 13.47 -0.57 -2.86
N LYS A 120 13.56 0.71 -3.21
CA LYS A 120 14.77 1.29 -3.80
C LYS A 120 15.89 1.48 -2.78
N ASP A 121 15.59 2.16 -1.66
CA ASP A 121 16.63 2.66 -0.75
C ASP A 121 17.08 1.59 0.26
N ILE A 122 16.18 0.65 0.62
CA ILE A 122 16.50 -0.42 1.56
C ILE A 122 16.93 -1.69 0.84
N TYR A 123 16.24 -2.06 -0.24
CA TYR A 123 16.46 -3.33 -0.93
C TYR A 123 17.16 -3.20 -2.28
N GLY A 124 17.38 -1.99 -2.81
CA GLY A 124 18.05 -1.74 -4.08
C GLY A 124 17.25 -2.19 -5.31
N ILE A 125 15.93 -2.31 -5.17
CA ILE A 125 15.01 -2.77 -6.21
C ILE A 125 14.30 -1.57 -6.83
N ASP A 126 14.41 -1.39 -8.15
CA ASP A 126 13.64 -0.37 -8.88
C ASP A 126 12.23 -0.89 -9.19
N LEU A 127 11.29 -0.57 -8.31
CA LEU A 127 9.89 -0.98 -8.44
C LEU A 127 9.25 -0.51 -9.75
N LEU A 128 9.63 0.66 -10.26
CA LEU A 128 9.09 1.22 -11.49
C LEU A 128 9.58 0.49 -12.76
N ALA A 129 10.69 -0.24 -12.68
CA ALA A 129 11.19 -1.08 -13.77
C ALA A 129 10.45 -2.43 -13.87
N ILE A 130 9.75 -2.84 -12.81
CA ILE A 130 9.00 -4.11 -12.76
C ILE A 130 7.62 -3.90 -13.38
N LYS A 131 7.32 -4.64 -14.44
CA LYS A 131 6.02 -4.57 -15.13
C LYS A 131 4.91 -5.31 -14.38
N GLU A 132 5.24 -6.45 -13.80
CA GLU A 132 4.34 -7.30 -13.02
C GLU A 132 5.03 -7.71 -11.73
N LEU A 133 4.59 -7.15 -10.61
CA LEU A 133 5.02 -7.50 -9.27
C LEU A 133 3.97 -8.41 -8.65
N LYS A 134 4.22 -9.72 -8.66
CA LYS A 134 3.30 -10.75 -8.20
C LYS A 134 3.94 -11.62 -7.14
N PHE A 135 3.13 -12.18 -6.27
CA PHE A 135 3.57 -13.26 -5.40
C PHE A 135 3.80 -14.54 -6.23
N ASP A 136 4.84 -15.32 -5.85
CA ASP A 136 4.98 -16.67 -6.38
C ASP A 136 3.79 -17.53 -5.93
N GLU A 137 3.09 -18.17 -6.88
CA GLU A 137 1.94 -19.06 -6.58
C GLU A 137 2.29 -20.12 -5.53
N ALA A 138 3.52 -20.62 -5.54
CA ALA A 138 4.01 -21.61 -4.55
C ALA A 138 4.08 -21.05 -3.12
N LEU A 139 4.22 -19.74 -2.92
CA LEU A 139 4.26 -19.11 -1.60
C LEU A 139 2.86 -18.80 -1.06
N LEU A 140 1.88 -18.57 -1.92
CA LEU A 140 0.50 -18.33 -1.53
C LEU A 140 -0.17 -19.58 -0.97
N GLU A 141 0.16 -20.78 -1.50
CA GLU A 141 -0.37 -22.07 -1.01
C GLU A 141 0.21 -22.46 0.37
N SER A 142 1.44 -22.05 0.69
CA SER A 142 2.08 -22.34 1.97
C SER A 142 1.57 -21.48 3.14
N ASN A 143 1.03 -20.29 2.88
CA ASN A 143 0.50 -19.35 3.88
C ASN A 143 -1.03 -19.46 4.09
N GLY A 144 -1.71 -20.32 3.33
CA GLY A 144 -3.16 -20.53 3.37
C GLY A 144 -3.65 -21.58 4.39
N THR A 145 -2.77 -22.08 5.25
CA THR A 145 -3.15 -23.06 6.29
C THR A 145 -2.87 -22.49 7.69
N LEU A 146 -3.75 -21.63 8.18
CA LEU A 146 -3.99 -21.36 9.60
C LEU A 146 -5.49 -21.23 9.82
#